data_8d1152246e1b8e39b03d441d578df665
#
_entry.id   8d1152246e1b8e39b03d441d578df665
#
_cell.length_a   1.000
_cell.length_b   1.000
_cell.length_c   1.000
_cell.angle_alpha   90.00
_cell.angle_beta   90.00
_cell.angle_gamma   90.00
#
_symmetry.space_group_name_H-M   'P 1'
#
loop_
_entity.id
_entity.type
_entity.pdbx_description
1 polymer ?
#
loop_
_entity_poly.entity_id
_entity_poly.type
_entity_poly.pdbx_seq_one_letter_code
_entity_poly.pdbx_strand_id
1 'polypeptide(L)'
;MYIKNFITLLKRYTTSSLLNIIGMSVAFAAIYLISVQVRYDLSYDKVIPNSENIYRLESPNRYEEGKWSYHWNRQWPDEMCSGVPEIEASGSIWIYAADAVDFSIKRNQTVDNLKIVMSSAEPEGLEVFPFEFVEGGLEEFRLAKGIIISEEIAKKYNLKVGDFLTVGRSLESGYELNIVGIFKNFPEPSNISACEGWINMGSQQNAQINNFNDPYYVRLNEGASHVEVEKKMNANMIEAWKKEGKSEEELEHLVKRYTVRLNPLSKIYFDELS
;
A
#
# COMPACT_ATOMS: atom_id res chain seq x y z
N MET A 1 -44.95 26.80 27.92
CA MET A 1 -46.22 26.17 27.55
C MET A 1 -46.03 24.85 26.77
N TYR A 2 -45.25 24.83 25.69
CA TYR A 2 -45.04 23.65 24.85
C TYR A 2 -44.42 22.42 25.54
N ILE A 3 -43.40 22.61 26.38
CA ILE A 3 -42.69 21.51 27.09
C ILE A 3 -43.64 20.79 28.08
N LYS A 4 -44.51 21.54 28.79
CA LYS A 4 -45.45 20.99 29.75
C LYS A 4 -46.52 20.13 29.05
N ASN A 5 -47.02 20.58 27.90
CA ASN A 5 -47.96 19.82 27.07
C ASN A 5 -47.30 18.56 26.48
N PHE A 6 -46.04 18.64 26.06
CA PHE A 6 -45.28 17.51 25.58
C PHE A 6 -45.10 16.42 26.64
N ILE A 7 -44.71 16.81 27.86
CA ILE A 7 -44.56 15.87 28.99
C ILE A 7 -45.91 15.22 29.35
N THR A 8 -47.02 15.99 29.29
CA THR A 8 -48.35 15.46 29.55
C THR A 8 -48.80 14.44 28.50
N LEU A 9 -48.49 14.69 27.22
CA LEU A 9 -48.74 13.76 26.11
C LEU A 9 -47.89 12.46 26.26
N LEU A 10 -46.62 12.57 26.62
CA LEU A 10 -45.77 11.42 26.89
C LEU A 10 -46.32 10.55 28.02
N LYS A 11 -46.81 11.14 29.09
CA LYS A 11 -47.42 10.42 30.23
C LYS A 11 -48.74 9.79 29.89
N ARG A 12 -49.53 10.38 28.98
CA ARG A 12 -50.83 9.86 28.58
C ARG A 12 -50.75 8.68 27.61
N TYR A 13 -49.73 8.68 26.74
CA TYR A 13 -49.49 7.66 25.70
C TYR A 13 -48.12 6.99 25.86
N THR A 14 -47.84 6.50 27.07
CA THR A 14 -46.51 6.02 27.46
C THR A 14 -45.97 4.94 26.55
N THR A 15 -46.76 3.93 26.21
CA THR A 15 -46.34 2.80 25.37
C THR A 15 -45.96 3.26 23.94
N SER A 16 -46.83 4.08 23.33
CA SER A 16 -46.58 4.60 21.98
C SER A 16 -45.41 5.57 21.97
N SER A 17 -45.27 6.43 22.98
CA SER A 17 -44.14 7.35 23.10
C SER A 17 -42.82 6.63 23.32
N LEU A 18 -42.80 5.59 24.16
CA LEU A 18 -41.65 4.77 24.41
C LEU A 18 -41.21 4.03 23.12
N LEU A 19 -42.18 3.44 22.41
CA LEU A 19 -41.90 2.74 21.15
C LEU A 19 -41.30 3.69 20.09
N ASN A 20 -41.84 4.91 19.97
CA ASN A 20 -41.34 5.92 19.05
C ASN A 20 -39.94 6.37 19.46
N ILE A 21 -39.65 6.59 20.75
CA ILE A 21 -38.32 6.98 21.23
C ILE A 21 -37.30 5.88 20.92
N ILE A 22 -37.63 4.61 21.21
CA ILE A 22 -36.79 3.48 20.91
C ILE A 22 -36.52 3.37 19.39
N GLY A 23 -37.60 3.44 18.58
CA GLY A 23 -37.50 3.38 17.14
C GLY A 23 -36.60 4.50 16.56
N MET A 24 -36.80 5.74 17.02
CA MET A 24 -35.96 6.87 16.62
C MET A 24 -34.49 6.69 17.07
N SER A 25 -34.27 6.20 18.30
CA SER A 25 -32.96 5.97 18.84
C SER A 25 -32.17 4.94 18.01
N VAL A 26 -32.84 3.84 17.65
CA VAL A 26 -32.23 2.80 16.75
C VAL A 26 -31.96 3.38 15.37
N ALA A 27 -32.88 4.15 14.80
CA ALA A 27 -32.67 4.77 13.50
C ALA A 27 -31.49 5.76 13.50
N PHE A 28 -31.37 6.62 14.51
CA PHE A 28 -30.25 7.54 14.65
C PHE A 28 -28.92 6.80 14.88
N ALA A 29 -28.92 5.74 15.69
CA ALA A 29 -27.72 4.92 15.89
C ALA A 29 -27.28 4.26 14.58
N ALA A 30 -28.20 3.73 13.78
CA ALA A 30 -27.90 3.15 12.48
C ALA A 30 -27.33 4.20 11.50
N ILE A 31 -27.96 5.37 11.40
CA ILE A 31 -27.49 6.48 10.56
C ILE A 31 -26.08 6.92 11.01
N TYR A 32 -25.83 7.03 12.30
CA TYR A 32 -24.53 7.40 12.84
C TYR A 32 -23.47 6.38 12.45
N LEU A 33 -23.71 5.08 12.66
CA LEU A 33 -22.77 4.01 12.31
C LEU A 33 -22.46 4.00 10.81
N ILE A 34 -23.49 4.10 9.95
CA ILE A 34 -23.30 4.19 8.49
C ILE A 34 -22.48 5.43 8.13
N SER A 35 -22.77 6.57 8.74
CA SER A 35 -22.03 7.82 8.45
C SER A 35 -20.55 7.72 8.85
N VAL A 36 -20.25 7.06 9.97
CA VAL A 36 -18.87 6.81 10.41
C VAL A 36 -18.16 5.90 9.42
N GLN A 37 -18.81 4.79 9.00
CA GLN A 37 -18.23 3.86 8.03
C GLN A 37 -17.98 4.54 6.68
N VAL A 38 -18.96 5.25 6.14
CA VAL A 38 -18.80 5.99 4.88
C VAL A 38 -17.66 7.00 4.96
N ARG A 39 -17.54 7.71 6.09
CA ARG A 39 -16.46 8.67 6.29
C ARG A 39 -15.10 7.98 6.35
N TYR A 40 -15.02 6.83 7.02
CA TYR A 40 -13.81 6.00 7.08
C TYR A 40 -13.39 5.58 5.67
N ASP A 41 -14.29 4.96 4.90
CA ASP A 41 -14.01 4.51 3.54
C ASP A 41 -13.61 5.66 2.60
N LEU A 42 -14.30 6.80 2.66
CA LEU A 42 -13.98 7.98 1.84
C LEU A 42 -12.65 8.66 2.21
N SER A 43 -12.12 8.41 3.41
CA SER A 43 -10.82 8.93 3.85
C SER A 43 -9.66 7.96 3.59
N TYR A 44 -9.95 6.75 3.10
CA TYR A 44 -8.96 5.71 2.88
C TYR A 44 -7.83 6.18 1.94
N ASP A 45 -6.60 5.92 2.33
CA ASP A 45 -5.34 6.37 1.72
C ASP A 45 -5.15 7.91 1.60
N LYS A 46 -6.21 8.71 1.77
CA LYS A 46 -6.11 10.19 1.73
C LYS A 46 -5.42 10.80 2.95
N VAL A 47 -5.26 10.01 4.00
CA VAL A 47 -4.55 10.41 5.22
C VAL A 47 -3.03 10.39 5.05
N ILE A 48 -2.54 9.76 3.98
CA ILE A 48 -1.12 9.72 3.62
C ILE A 48 -0.72 11.08 3.04
N PRO A 49 0.33 11.74 3.54
CA PRO A 49 0.82 12.99 2.97
C PRO A 49 1.14 12.86 1.48
N ASN A 50 0.70 13.83 0.67
CA ASN A 50 0.88 13.87 -0.78
C ASN A 50 0.27 12.67 -1.54
N SER A 51 -0.71 11.98 -0.96
CA SER A 51 -1.37 10.82 -1.58
C SER A 51 -2.04 11.15 -2.92
N GLU A 52 -2.43 12.40 -3.13
CA GLU A 52 -2.99 12.91 -4.39
C GLU A 52 -2.01 12.86 -5.57
N ASN A 53 -0.72 12.81 -5.29
CA ASN A 53 0.35 12.73 -6.28
C ASN A 53 0.90 11.30 -6.45
N ILE A 54 0.39 10.33 -5.69
CA ILE A 54 0.80 8.92 -5.75
C ILE A 54 -0.18 8.13 -6.61
N TYR A 55 0.38 7.37 -7.56
CA TYR A 55 -0.39 6.57 -8.50
C TYR A 55 0.17 5.16 -8.61
N ARG A 56 -0.73 4.18 -8.78
CA ARG A 56 -0.36 2.81 -9.15
C ARG A 56 -0.41 2.66 -10.66
N LEU A 57 0.62 2.02 -11.23
CA LEU A 57 0.63 1.65 -12.64
C LEU A 57 -0.29 0.47 -12.87
N GLU A 58 -1.14 0.56 -13.89
CA GLU A 58 -2.04 -0.50 -14.28
C GLU A 58 -2.07 -0.69 -15.79
N SER A 59 -2.32 -1.92 -16.24
CA SER A 59 -2.53 -2.29 -17.63
C SER A 59 -3.83 -3.08 -17.79
N PRO A 60 -4.39 -3.20 -19.01
CA PRO A 60 -5.56 -4.04 -19.23
C PRO A 60 -5.35 -5.46 -18.72
N ASN A 61 -6.35 -6.00 -17.99
CA ASN A 61 -6.28 -7.37 -17.47
C ASN A 61 -6.34 -8.36 -18.62
N ARG A 62 -5.47 -9.38 -18.59
CA ARG A 62 -5.35 -10.40 -19.64
C ARG A 62 -6.47 -11.44 -19.62
N TYR A 63 -7.10 -11.61 -18.48
CA TYR A 63 -8.05 -12.68 -18.21
C TYR A 63 -9.49 -12.19 -18.10
N GLU A 64 -9.67 -10.90 -17.76
CA GLU A 64 -10.97 -10.30 -17.55
C GLU A 64 -11.10 -9.02 -18.37
N GLU A 65 -11.94 -9.06 -19.42
CA GLU A 65 -12.20 -7.89 -20.28
C GLU A 65 -12.80 -6.74 -19.47
N GLY A 66 -12.29 -5.53 -19.70
CA GLY A 66 -12.74 -4.32 -19.02
C GLY A 66 -12.14 -4.10 -17.62
N LYS A 67 -11.42 -5.07 -17.06
CA LYS A 67 -10.67 -4.89 -15.81
C LYS A 67 -9.23 -4.47 -16.04
N TRP A 68 -8.60 -3.99 -14.98
CA TRP A 68 -7.20 -3.56 -14.97
C TRP A 68 -6.38 -4.45 -14.06
N SER A 69 -5.10 -4.63 -14.39
CA SER A 69 -4.12 -5.39 -13.63
C SER A 69 -2.98 -4.46 -13.23
N TYR A 70 -2.47 -4.63 -12.01
CA TYR A 70 -1.33 -3.87 -11.48
C TYR A 70 -0.05 -4.72 -11.40
N HIS A 71 -0.04 -5.89 -12.02
CA HIS A 71 1.10 -6.80 -12.00
C HIS A 71 2.03 -6.53 -13.18
N TRP A 72 3.25 -6.15 -12.88
CA TRP A 72 4.27 -5.77 -13.84
C TRP A 72 5.53 -6.63 -13.74
N ASN A 73 6.24 -6.76 -14.86
CA ASN A 73 7.68 -7.03 -14.87
C ASN A 73 8.37 -5.72 -14.53
N ARG A 74 9.18 -5.68 -13.48
CA ARG A 74 9.84 -4.45 -12.98
C ARG A 74 10.64 -3.68 -14.02
N GLN A 75 11.28 -4.35 -14.94
CA GLN A 75 12.07 -3.71 -15.99
C GLN A 75 11.24 -2.76 -16.88
N TRP A 76 10.01 -3.12 -17.21
CA TRP A 76 9.18 -2.30 -18.09
C TRP A 76 8.72 -0.98 -17.45
N PRO A 77 8.23 -0.96 -16.21
CA PRO A 77 7.96 0.30 -15.54
C PRO A 77 9.17 1.23 -15.44
N ASP A 78 10.38 0.71 -15.20
CA ASP A 78 11.59 1.50 -15.16
C ASP A 78 11.89 2.17 -16.51
N GLU A 79 11.73 1.43 -17.61
CA GLU A 79 11.86 1.96 -18.96
C GLU A 79 10.79 3.01 -19.29
N MET A 80 9.53 2.77 -18.86
CA MET A 80 8.42 3.72 -19.05
C MET A 80 8.68 5.03 -18.31
N CYS A 81 9.18 4.98 -17.07
CA CYS A 81 9.42 6.13 -16.23
C CYS A 81 10.69 6.91 -16.64
N SER A 82 11.59 6.27 -17.38
CA SER A 82 12.90 6.84 -17.74
C SER A 82 12.73 8.14 -18.53
N GLY A 83 13.40 9.22 -18.06
CA GLY A 83 13.39 10.51 -18.75
C GLY A 83 12.06 11.26 -18.72
N VAL A 84 11.12 10.89 -17.84
CA VAL A 84 9.87 11.63 -17.61
C VAL A 84 10.05 12.58 -16.43
N PRO A 85 10.29 13.89 -16.66
CA PRO A 85 10.71 14.82 -15.59
C PRO A 85 9.60 15.14 -14.59
N GLU A 86 8.35 14.81 -14.89
CA GLU A 86 7.22 14.97 -13.99
C GLU A 86 7.15 13.89 -12.91
N ILE A 87 7.89 12.79 -13.06
CA ILE A 87 7.98 11.73 -12.06
C ILE A 87 9.08 12.10 -11.07
N GLU A 88 8.69 12.28 -9.80
CA GLU A 88 9.61 12.58 -8.70
C GLU A 88 10.25 11.29 -8.16
N ALA A 89 9.46 10.23 -8.01
CA ALA A 89 9.92 8.93 -7.53
C ALA A 89 9.10 7.82 -8.19
N SER A 90 9.73 6.66 -8.41
CA SER A 90 9.07 5.48 -8.95
C SER A 90 9.74 4.20 -8.47
N GLY A 91 8.96 3.14 -8.25
CA GLY A 91 9.52 1.85 -7.83
C GLY A 91 8.45 0.86 -7.40
N SER A 92 8.91 -0.36 -7.15
CA SER A 92 8.05 -1.47 -6.74
C SER A 92 7.96 -1.54 -5.21
N ILE A 93 6.73 -1.56 -4.72
CA ILE A 93 6.41 -1.77 -3.30
C ILE A 93 5.04 -2.43 -3.15
N TRP A 94 4.97 -3.45 -2.34
CA TRP A 94 3.72 -4.06 -1.91
C TRP A 94 3.21 -3.33 -0.67
N ILE A 95 2.18 -2.50 -0.85
CA ILE A 95 1.56 -1.75 0.26
C ILE A 95 0.43 -2.52 0.95
N TYR A 96 0.04 -3.65 0.39
CA TYR A 96 -0.95 -4.51 1.01
C TYR A 96 -0.28 -5.40 2.04
N ALA A 97 -0.99 -5.64 3.15
CA ALA A 97 -0.53 -6.58 4.15
C ALA A 97 -0.33 -7.96 3.51
N ALA A 98 0.92 -8.41 3.52
CA ALA A 98 1.21 -9.80 3.29
C ALA A 98 0.81 -10.63 4.53
N ASP A 99 1.01 -11.94 4.45
CA ASP A 99 0.83 -12.79 5.61
C ASP A 99 1.82 -12.42 6.73
N ALA A 100 1.39 -12.67 7.97
CA ALA A 100 2.27 -12.49 9.10
C ALA A 100 3.38 -13.53 9.07
N VAL A 101 4.62 -13.05 8.98
CA VAL A 101 5.83 -13.86 8.92
C VAL A 101 6.29 -14.20 10.33
N ASP A 102 6.61 -15.48 10.55
CA ASP A 102 7.24 -15.92 11.78
C ASP A 102 8.75 -15.61 11.72
N PHE A 103 9.26 -14.98 12.77
CA PHE A 103 10.69 -14.73 12.97
C PHE A 103 11.14 -15.30 14.29
N SER A 104 12.43 -15.60 14.40
CA SER A 104 13.10 -15.97 15.63
C SER A 104 14.24 -15.00 15.92
N ILE A 105 14.39 -14.61 17.17
CA ILE A 105 15.55 -13.83 17.65
C ILE A 105 16.21 -14.54 18.83
N LYS A 106 17.53 -14.66 18.79
CA LYS A 106 18.31 -15.20 19.91
C LYS A 106 18.65 -14.07 20.88
N ARG A 107 18.21 -14.22 22.13
CA ARG A 107 18.52 -13.30 23.24
C ARG A 107 19.15 -14.08 24.39
N ASN A 108 20.44 -13.85 24.63
CA ASN A 108 21.21 -14.61 25.62
C ASN A 108 21.12 -16.13 25.38
N GLN A 109 20.39 -16.85 26.23
CA GLN A 109 20.20 -18.30 26.12
C GLN A 109 18.80 -18.72 25.66
N THR A 110 17.94 -17.76 25.36
CA THR A 110 16.55 -17.99 24.88
C THR A 110 16.40 -17.66 23.42
N VAL A 111 15.42 -18.29 22.78
CA VAL A 111 14.96 -17.97 21.44
C VAL A 111 13.52 -17.48 21.57
N ASP A 112 13.31 -16.23 21.23
CA ASP A 112 11.97 -15.64 21.19
C ASP A 112 11.41 -15.74 19.77
N ASN A 113 10.15 -16.15 19.65
CA ASN A 113 9.43 -16.18 18.39
C ASN A 113 8.56 -14.93 18.27
N LEU A 114 8.65 -14.27 17.13
CA LEU A 114 7.96 -13.05 16.80
C LEU A 114 7.05 -13.30 15.61
N LYS A 115 5.95 -12.56 15.53
CA LYS A 115 5.07 -12.59 14.39
C LYS A 115 4.85 -11.15 13.92
N ILE A 116 5.27 -10.85 12.68
CA ILE A 116 5.28 -9.50 12.12
C ILE A 116 4.62 -9.57 10.74
N VAL A 117 3.69 -8.66 10.46
CA VAL A 117 3.07 -8.53 9.14
C VAL A 117 4.05 -7.83 8.22
N MET A 118 4.66 -8.61 7.34
CA MET A 118 5.71 -8.14 6.44
C MET A 118 5.21 -8.06 5.00
N SER A 119 5.76 -7.11 4.28
CA SER A 119 5.63 -7.04 2.84
C SER A 119 7.01 -6.87 2.19
N SER A 120 7.06 -6.59 0.89
CA SER A 120 8.30 -6.46 0.15
C SER A 120 8.36 -5.12 -0.58
N ALA A 121 9.56 -4.53 -0.66
CA ALA A 121 9.78 -3.29 -1.40
C ALA A 121 11.17 -3.27 -2.04
N GLU A 122 11.27 -2.57 -3.16
CA GLU A 122 12.55 -2.01 -3.62
C GLU A 122 12.86 -0.72 -2.85
N PRO A 123 14.13 -0.34 -2.69
CA PRO A 123 14.47 0.95 -2.09
C PRO A 123 13.78 2.13 -2.77
N GLU A 124 13.71 2.11 -4.10
CA GLU A 124 13.05 3.10 -4.95
C GLU A 124 11.53 3.14 -4.67
N GLY A 125 10.91 2.00 -4.40
CA GLY A 125 9.49 1.91 -4.02
C GLY A 125 9.19 2.58 -2.68
N LEU A 126 10.13 2.53 -1.72
CA LEU A 126 10.00 3.26 -0.46
C LEU A 126 10.05 4.78 -0.67
N GLU A 127 10.80 5.27 -1.67
CA GLU A 127 10.87 6.71 -1.99
C GLU A 127 9.53 7.28 -2.48
N VAL A 128 8.67 6.45 -3.05
CA VAL A 128 7.35 6.88 -3.51
C VAL A 128 6.45 7.31 -2.35
N PHE A 129 6.59 6.66 -1.20
CA PHE A 129 5.79 6.93 0.00
C PHE A 129 6.58 7.76 1.02
N PRO A 130 5.89 8.61 1.83
CA PRO A 130 6.55 9.50 2.78
C PRO A 130 6.96 8.77 4.07
N PHE A 131 7.93 7.85 3.99
CA PHE A 131 8.48 7.19 5.15
C PHE A 131 9.24 8.18 6.04
N GLU A 132 8.86 8.24 7.32
CA GLU A 132 9.61 8.97 8.34
C GLU A 132 10.39 7.97 9.20
N PHE A 133 11.72 7.94 9.07
CA PHE A 133 12.57 7.07 9.85
C PHE A 133 12.87 7.67 11.24
N VAL A 134 12.79 6.83 12.27
CA VAL A 134 13.16 7.14 13.65
C VAL A 134 14.62 6.77 13.90
N GLU A 135 15.07 5.68 13.30
CA GLU A 135 16.44 5.16 13.38
C GLU A 135 16.78 4.41 12.09
N GLY A 136 18.04 4.51 11.61
CA GLY A 136 18.44 3.98 10.33
C GLY A 136 17.78 4.73 9.18
N GLY A 137 17.60 4.08 8.01
CA GLY A 137 16.93 4.74 6.90
C GLY A 137 16.97 4.02 5.57
N LEU A 138 16.64 4.78 4.54
CA LEU A 138 16.55 4.28 3.17
C LEU A 138 17.91 3.86 2.62
N GLU A 139 18.97 4.60 2.93
CA GLU A 139 20.31 4.28 2.44
C GLU A 139 20.81 2.94 3.00
N GLU A 140 20.58 2.69 4.30
CA GLU A 140 20.89 1.42 4.92
C GLU A 140 20.05 0.28 4.30
N PHE A 141 18.77 0.55 3.99
CA PHE A 141 17.90 -0.41 3.30
C PHE A 141 18.38 -0.70 1.88
N ARG A 142 18.90 0.30 1.18
CA ARG A 142 19.47 0.17 -0.17
C ARG A 142 20.76 -0.68 -0.20
N LEU A 143 21.63 -0.46 0.78
CA LEU A 143 22.97 -1.08 0.83
C LEU A 143 22.95 -2.48 1.43
N ALA A 144 22.02 -2.77 2.33
CA ALA A 144 21.99 -4.00 3.09
C ALA A 144 20.83 -4.91 2.69
N LYS A 145 21.10 -6.21 2.69
CA LYS A 145 20.04 -7.23 2.67
C LYS A 145 19.34 -7.21 4.03
N GLY A 146 18.31 -6.38 4.17
CA GLY A 146 17.72 -6.11 5.46
C GLY A 146 16.21 -5.88 5.40
N ILE A 147 15.70 -5.56 6.57
CA ILE A 147 14.30 -5.22 6.79
C ILE A 147 14.19 -3.87 7.49
N ILE A 148 13.11 -3.19 7.23
CA ILE A 148 12.64 -2.07 8.04
C ILE A 148 11.36 -2.48 8.76
N ILE A 149 11.19 -2.00 9.99
CA ILE A 149 10.03 -2.31 10.84
C ILE A 149 9.42 -1.04 11.40
N SER A 150 8.14 -1.10 11.75
CA SER A 150 7.46 0.03 12.37
C SER A 150 7.94 0.26 13.81
N GLU A 151 7.81 1.51 14.27
CA GLU A 151 8.15 1.88 15.66
C GLU A 151 7.31 1.09 16.68
N GLU A 152 6.07 0.76 16.35
CA GLU A 152 5.20 -0.05 17.20
C GLU A 152 5.76 -1.47 17.38
N ILE A 153 6.18 -2.12 16.28
CA ILE A 153 6.80 -3.44 16.32
C ILE A 153 8.13 -3.42 17.05
N ALA A 154 8.95 -2.39 16.81
CA ALA A 154 10.21 -2.21 17.51
C ALA A 154 9.99 -2.12 19.04
N LYS A 155 9.00 -1.35 19.49
CA LYS A 155 8.62 -1.23 20.91
C LYS A 155 8.03 -2.52 21.45
N LYS A 156 7.08 -3.14 20.74
CA LYS A 156 6.38 -4.37 21.15
C LYS A 156 7.33 -5.51 21.45
N TYR A 157 8.35 -5.68 20.63
CA TYR A 157 9.30 -6.78 20.74
C TYR A 157 10.68 -6.36 21.25
N ASN A 158 10.85 -5.09 21.66
CA ASN A 158 12.12 -4.51 22.11
C ASN A 158 13.25 -4.77 21.10
N LEU A 159 13.02 -4.39 19.84
CA LEU A 159 13.94 -4.51 18.71
C LEU A 159 14.60 -3.16 18.42
N LYS A 160 15.79 -3.19 17.83
CA LYS A 160 16.56 -2.01 17.43
C LYS A 160 17.28 -2.24 16.10
N VAL A 161 17.71 -1.18 15.48
CA VAL A 161 18.59 -1.25 14.30
C VAL A 161 19.87 -2.03 14.68
N GLY A 162 20.25 -2.94 13.77
CA GLY A 162 21.37 -3.86 13.98
C GLY A 162 21.00 -5.22 14.59
N ASP A 163 19.77 -5.42 15.08
CA ASP A 163 19.32 -6.75 15.48
C ASP A 163 19.12 -7.64 14.25
N PHE A 164 19.41 -8.94 14.41
CA PHE A 164 19.21 -9.95 13.37
C PHE A 164 18.00 -10.80 13.71
N LEU A 165 17.10 -10.93 12.74
CA LEU A 165 15.94 -11.81 12.81
C LEU A 165 16.13 -12.98 11.86
N THR A 166 15.95 -14.20 12.33
CA THR A 166 15.91 -15.40 11.49
C THR A 166 14.49 -15.63 10.99
N VAL A 167 14.30 -15.75 9.68
CA VAL A 167 12.99 -16.06 9.09
C VAL A 167 12.62 -17.51 9.44
N GLY A 168 11.45 -17.69 10.05
CA GLY A 168 10.95 -18.98 10.52
C GLY A 168 11.02 -19.14 12.03
N ARG A 169 10.51 -20.27 12.51
CA ARG A 169 10.43 -20.61 13.94
C ARG A 169 11.66 -21.32 14.49
N SER A 170 12.66 -21.56 13.66
CA SER A 170 13.89 -22.26 14.03
C SER A 170 15.10 -21.51 13.50
N LEU A 171 16.11 -21.33 14.36
CA LEU A 171 17.39 -20.74 13.96
C LEU A 171 18.21 -21.62 13.02
N GLU A 172 17.88 -22.92 12.91
CA GLU A 172 18.69 -23.89 12.16
C GLU A 172 18.39 -23.91 10.67
N SER A 173 17.20 -23.47 10.24
CA SER A 173 16.73 -23.61 8.86
C SER A 173 16.38 -22.29 8.17
N GLY A 174 16.50 -21.18 8.88
CA GLY A 174 16.14 -19.85 8.38
C GLY A 174 17.34 -19.07 7.86
N TYR A 175 17.07 -18.05 7.04
CA TYR A 175 18.07 -17.04 6.69
C TYR A 175 17.90 -15.81 7.60
N GLU A 176 19.02 -15.15 7.91
CA GLU A 176 19.02 -13.99 8.78
C GLU A 176 18.82 -12.70 7.99
N LEU A 177 18.00 -11.82 8.56
CA LEU A 177 17.78 -10.47 8.05
C LEU A 177 18.13 -9.45 9.14
N ASN A 178 18.90 -8.44 8.78
CA ASN A 178 19.25 -7.33 9.63
C ASN A 178 18.14 -6.28 9.67
N ILE A 179 17.78 -5.78 10.84
CA ILE A 179 16.94 -4.58 10.97
C ILE A 179 17.80 -3.37 10.64
N VAL A 180 17.52 -2.70 9.53
CA VAL A 180 18.31 -1.56 9.02
C VAL A 180 17.60 -0.23 9.19
N GLY A 181 16.33 -0.24 9.56
CA GLY A 181 15.58 0.99 9.84
C GLY A 181 14.32 0.74 10.65
N ILE A 182 13.96 1.75 11.42
CA ILE A 182 12.71 1.83 12.16
C ILE A 182 11.98 3.07 11.68
N PHE A 183 10.75 2.90 11.18
CA PHE A 183 9.93 3.99 10.67
C PHE A 183 8.72 4.26 11.57
N LYS A 184 8.20 5.50 11.53
CA LYS A 184 6.94 5.87 12.18
C LYS A 184 5.76 5.18 11.49
N ASN A 185 4.80 4.69 12.28
CA ASN A 185 3.60 4.08 11.74
C ASN A 185 2.88 5.05 10.79
N PHE A 186 2.39 4.52 9.67
CA PHE A 186 1.53 5.28 8.77
C PHE A 186 0.17 5.56 9.40
N PRO A 187 -0.45 6.70 9.08
CA PRO A 187 -1.79 7.00 9.57
C PRO A 187 -2.84 6.05 8.99
N GLU A 188 -3.88 5.80 9.79
CA GLU A 188 -5.06 5.04 9.37
C GLU A 188 -6.23 5.98 9.00
N PRO A 189 -7.09 5.60 8.06
CA PRO A 189 -7.09 4.33 7.31
C PRO A 189 -6.23 4.42 6.04
N SER A 190 -5.35 3.44 5.86
CA SER A 190 -4.56 3.32 4.63
C SER A 190 -4.10 1.88 4.37
N ASN A 191 -3.91 1.53 3.10
CA ASN A 191 -3.41 0.20 2.72
C ASN A 191 -2.00 -0.05 3.29
N ILE A 192 -1.15 0.97 3.25
CA ILE A 192 0.24 0.86 3.72
C ILE A 192 0.33 0.69 5.25
N SER A 193 -0.63 1.21 6.03
CA SER A 193 -0.63 1.10 7.49
C SER A 193 -0.79 -0.35 7.99
N ALA A 194 -1.36 -1.22 7.16
CA ALA A 194 -1.52 -2.63 7.49
C ALA A 194 -0.19 -3.41 7.52
N CYS A 195 0.87 -2.88 6.89
CA CYS A 195 2.19 -3.49 6.88
C CYS A 195 3.01 -3.02 8.09
N GLU A 196 3.48 -3.97 8.88
CA GLU A 196 4.31 -3.71 10.06
C GLU A 196 5.81 -3.62 9.72
N GLY A 197 6.19 -4.02 8.49
CA GLY A 197 7.56 -3.90 7.99
C GLY A 197 7.71 -4.34 6.54
N TRP A 198 8.87 -4.02 5.95
CA TRP A 198 9.22 -4.37 4.58
C TRP A 198 10.57 -5.08 4.52
N ILE A 199 10.61 -6.12 3.67
CA ILE A 199 11.83 -6.84 3.29
C ILE A 199 12.32 -6.24 1.98
N ASN A 200 13.62 -5.94 1.90
CA ASN A 200 14.24 -5.52 0.65
C ASN A 200 14.13 -6.66 -0.39
N MET A 201 13.52 -6.39 -1.54
CA MET A 201 13.34 -7.37 -2.61
C MET A 201 14.65 -7.96 -3.12
N GLY A 202 15.73 -7.18 -3.09
CA GLY A 202 17.09 -7.65 -3.41
C GLY A 202 17.67 -8.65 -2.39
N SER A 203 17.08 -8.74 -1.20
CA SER A 203 17.46 -9.70 -0.15
C SER A 203 16.87 -11.08 -0.34
N GLN A 204 15.84 -11.23 -1.15
CA GLN A 204 15.18 -12.51 -1.39
C GLN A 204 16.07 -13.36 -2.31
N GLN A 205 16.34 -14.60 -1.92
CA GLN A 205 17.22 -15.52 -2.66
C GLN A 205 16.73 -15.85 -4.08
N ASN A 206 15.46 -15.57 -4.37
CA ASN A 206 14.79 -15.83 -5.64
C ASN A 206 14.16 -14.56 -6.25
N ALA A 207 14.72 -13.38 -6.00
CA ALA A 207 14.24 -12.15 -6.62
C ALA A 207 14.38 -12.25 -8.15
N GLN A 208 13.37 -12.78 -8.81
CA GLN A 208 13.30 -12.83 -10.27
C GLN A 208 12.83 -11.47 -10.78
N ILE A 209 13.76 -10.65 -11.25
CA ILE A 209 13.50 -9.33 -11.86
C ILE A 209 12.46 -9.41 -12.99
N ASN A 210 12.31 -10.57 -13.63
CA ASN A 210 11.35 -10.82 -14.70
C ASN A 210 10.02 -11.45 -14.24
N ASN A 211 9.69 -11.31 -12.97
CA ASN A 211 8.41 -11.78 -12.45
C ASN A 211 7.32 -10.73 -12.74
N PHE A 212 6.27 -11.11 -13.48
CA PHE A 212 5.13 -10.23 -13.79
C PHE A 212 4.14 -10.13 -12.63
N ASN A 213 4.62 -9.97 -11.41
CA ASN A 213 3.77 -10.02 -10.22
C ASN A 213 3.91 -8.80 -9.31
N ASP A 214 4.81 -7.87 -9.62
CA ASP A 214 5.08 -6.78 -8.70
C ASP A 214 4.21 -5.55 -9.00
N PRO A 215 3.55 -4.96 -7.99
CA PRO A 215 2.91 -3.66 -8.13
C PRO A 215 3.97 -2.57 -8.25
N TYR A 216 3.70 -1.57 -9.07
CA TYR A 216 4.62 -0.47 -9.29
C TYR A 216 3.89 0.87 -9.09
N TYR A 217 4.53 1.78 -8.38
CA TYR A 217 3.98 3.08 -8.03
C TYR A 217 4.87 4.20 -8.52
N VAL A 218 4.25 5.35 -8.76
CA VAL A 218 4.96 6.60 -9.07
C VAL A 218 4.41 7.71 -8.19
N ARG A 219 5.30 8.63 -7.77
CA ARG A 219 4.91 9.92 -7.22
C ARG A 219 5.24 10.98 -8.25
N LEU A 220 4.26 11.80 -8.58
CA LEU A 220 4.41 12.91 -9.51
C LEU A 220 4.76 14.20 -8.77
N ASN A 221 5.46 15.10 -9.46
CA ASN A 221 5.66 16.46 -9.00
C ASN A 221 4.30 17.17 -8.83
N GLU A 222 4.22 18.07 -7.86
CA GLU A 222 3.01 18.87 -7.62
C GLU A 222 2.54 19.59 -8.89
N GLY A 223 1.25 19.45 -9.20
CA GLY A 223 0.63 20.05 -10.38
C GLY A 223 0.89 19.33 -11.71
N ALA A 224 1.63 18.22 -11.72
CA ALA A 224 1.82 17.43 -12.92
C ALA A 224 0.51 16.74 -13.36
N SER A 225 0.27 16.73 -14.68
CA SER A 225 -0.88 16.05 -15.26
C SER A 225 -0.59 14.56 -15.43
N HIS A 226 -1.26 13.70 -14.66
CA HIS A 226 -1.12 12.25 -14.81
C HIS A 226 -1.44 11.76 -16.22
N VAL A 227 -2.40 12.38 -16.93
CA VAL A 227 -2.75 12.03 -18.30
C VAL A 227 -1.60 12.31 -19.27
N GLU A 228 -0.87 13.41 -19.10
CA GLU A 228 0.30 13.71 -19.93
C GLU A 228 1.48 12.79 -19.57
N VAL A 229 1.64 12.44 -18.30
CA VAL A 229 2.63 11.45 -17.87
C VAL A 229 2.33 10.08 -18.48
N GLU A 230 1.09 9.60 -18.43
CA GLU A 230 0.66 8.35 -19.08
C GLU A 230 1.02 8.31 -20.58
N LYS A 231 0.81 9.41 -21.30
CA LYS A 231 1.17 9.49 -22.72
C LYS A 231 2.66 9.35 -22.94
N LYS A 232 3.49 10.00 -22.12
CA LYS A 232 4.96 9.91 -22.19
C LYS A 232 5.43 8.50 -21.85
N MET A 233 4.90 7.89 -20.80
CA MET A 233 5.23 6.54 -20.42
C MET A 233 4.89 5.52 -21.51
N ASN A 234 3.70 5.63 -22.10
CA ASN A 234 3.30 4.77 -23.22
C ASN A 234 4.19 4.99 -24.46
N ALA A 235 4.60 6.23 -24.74
CA ALA A 235 5.52 6.51 -25.84
C ALA A 235 6.91 5.88 -25.59
N ASN A 236 7.46 5.99 -24.38
CA ASN A 236 8.73 5.37 -24.00
C ASN A 236 8.68 3.84 -24.17
N MET A 237 7.58 3.21 -23.77
CA MET A 237 7.39 1.77 -23.95
C MET A 237 7.41 1.36 -25.42
N ILE A 238 6.69 2.10 -26.27
CA ILE A 238 6.67 1.83 -27.72
C ILE A 238 8.07 1.99 -28.31
N GLU A 239 8.82 3.01 -27.90
CA GLU A 239 10.19 3.20 -28.35
C GLU A 239 11.12 2.07 -27.91
N ALA A 240 10.98 1.58 -26.68
CA ALA A 240 11.75 0.45 -26.18
C ALA A 240 11.49 -0.81 -27.04
N TRP A 241 10.23 -1.13 -27.31
CA TRP A 241 9.88 -2.26 -28.17
C TRP A 241 10.37 -2.12 -29.62
N LYS A 242 10.36 -0.90 -30.17
CA LYS A 242 10.96 -0.63 -31.49
C LYS A 242 12.47 -0.89 -31.48
N LYS A 243 13.17 -0.49 -30.43
CA LYS A 243 14.61 -0.75 -30.26
C LYS A 243 14.91 -2.25 -30.14
N GLU A 244 13.99 -3.03 -29.57
CA GLU A 244 14.05 -4.50 -29.53
C GLU A 244 13.77 -5.15 -30.88
N GLY A 245 13.40 -4.40 -31.90
CA GLY A 245 13.13 -4.89 -33.25
C GLY A 245 11.73 -5.49 -33.44
N LYS A 246 10.76 -5.11 -32.61
CA LYS A 246 9.37 -5.54 -32.79
C LYS A 246 8.77 -4.98 -34.07
N SER A 247 8.04 -5.82 -34.81
CA SER A 247 7.31 -5.44 -36.01
C SER A 247 6.10 -4.52 -35.69
N GLU A 248 5.56 -3.83 -36.68
CA GLU A 248 4.38 -2.97 -36.49
C GLU A 248 3.16 -3.77 -35.98
N GLU A 249 2.95 -4.99 -36.48
CA GLU A 249 1.88 -5.88 -36.03
C GLU A 249 2.06 -6.31 -34.56
N GLU A 250 3.28 -6.66 -34.17
CA GLU A 250 3.62 -6.97 -32.77
C GLU A 250 3.40 -5.74 -31.87
N LEU A 251 3.79 -4.55 -32.32
CA LEU A 251 3.61 -3.31 -31.57
C LEU A 251 2.13 -3.00 -31.34
N GLU A 252 1.27 -3.12 -32.36
CA GLU A 252 -0.17 -2.92 -32.20
C GLU A 252 -0.77 -3.87 -31.15
N HIS A 253 -0.37 -5.14 -31.17
CA HIS A 253 -0.79 -6.12 -30.19
C HIS A 253 -0.28 -5.81 -28.78
N LEU A 254 0.99 -5.41 -28.64
CA LEU A 254 1.61 -5.07 -27.37
C LEU A 254 0.99 -3.80 -26.77
N VAL A 255 0.76 -2.75 -27.57
CA VAL A 255 0.10 -1.52 -27.13
C VAL A 255 -1.29 -1.83 -26.58
N LYS A 256 -2.11 -2.59 -27.30
CA LYS A 256 -3.45 -2.97 -26.83
C LYS A 256 -3.41 -3.71 -25.49
N ARG A 257 -2.35 -4.47 -25.23
CA ARG A 257 -2.21 -5.34 -24.06
C ARG A 257 -1.58 -4.65 -22.85
N TYR A 258 -0.71 -3.68 -23.08
CA TYR A 258 0.14 -3.09 -22.05
C TYR A 258 0.09 -1.58 -21.97
N THR A 259 -0.93 -0.95 -22.57
CA THR A 259 -1.15 0.47 -22.35
C THR A 259 -1.25 0.76 -20.86
N VAL A 260 -0.38 1.65 -20.37
CA VAL A 260 -0.37 2.04 -18.96
C VAL A 260 -1.43 3.10 -18.69
N ARG A 261 -2.08 2.97 -17.54
CA ARG A 261 -2.79 4.06 -16.87
C ARG A 261 -2.24 4.27 -15.47
N LEU A 262 -2.36 5.48 -14.96
CA LEU A 262 -2.02 5.85 -13.59
C LEU A 262 -3.29 5.91 -12.75
N ASN A 263 -3.47 4.92 -11.86
CA ASN A 263 -4.61 4.88 -10.97
C ASN A 263 -4.29 5.61 -9.66
N PRO A 264 -5.01 6.70 -9.30
CA PRO A 264 -4.75 7.44 -8.05
C PRO A 264 -4.84 6.53 -6.83
N LEU A 265 -3.91 6.68 -5.88
CA LEU A 265 -3.85 5.89 -4.64
C LEU A 265 -5.21 5.86 -3.93
N SER A 266 -5.91 7.00 -3.87
CA SER A 266 -7.22 7.14 -3.22
C SER A 266 -8.37 6.37 -3.89
N LYS A 267 -8.18 5.80 -5.09
CA LYS A 267 -9.19 4.98 -5.79
C LYS A 267 -8.92 3.49 -5.65
N ILE A 268 -7.70 3.11 -5.34
CA ILE A 268 -7.28 1.70 -5.29
C ILE A 268 -8.15 0.87 -4.35
N TYR A 269 -8.44 1.41 -3.16
CA TYR A 269 -9.31 0.75 -2.17
C TYR A 269 -10.68 0.39 -2.74
N PHE A 270 -11.31 1.29 -3.50
CA PHE A 270 -12.63 1.05 -4.08
C PHE A 270 -12.60 0.14 -5.30
N ASP A 271 -11.53 0.21 -6.11
CA ASP A 271 -11.38 -0.63 -7.29
C ASP A 271 -11.17 -2.11 -6.90
N GLU A 272 -10.65 -2.39 -5.71
CA GLU A 272 -10.46 -3.76 -5.21
C GLU A 272 -11.71 -4.33 -4.53
N LEU A 273 -12.68 -3.48 -4.18
CA LEU A 273 -13.97 -3.92 -3.64
C LEU A 273 -15.00 -4.24 -4.74
N SER A 274 -14.74 -3.87 -6.01
CA SER A 274 -15.64 -4.02 -7.16
C SER A 274 -15.27 -5.25 -8.01
#